data_924ac1baeccef4a1eb1ff2af64a656ef
#
_entry.id   924ac1baeccef4a1eb1ff2af64a656ef
#
_cell.length_a   1.000
_cell.length_b   1.000
_cell.length_c   1.000
_cell.angle_alpha   90.00
_cell.angle_beta   90.00
_cell.angle_gamma   90.00
#
_symmetry.space_group_name_H-M   'P 1'
#
loop_
_entity.id
_entity.type
_entity.pdbx_description
1 polymer ?
#
loop_
_entity_poly.entity_id
_entity_poly.type
_entity_poly.pdbx_seq_one_letter_code
_entity_poly.pdbx_strand_id
1 'polypeptide(L)'
;MKRLLYILFGRIPHYSLEARYSILSALRWPAGGAQDIRVSVITDDPEPFRDWPVDLVLLSEDQIRQWRGPDNFAWRVKIVGLIHALEQWGGALIYLDTDTWFAQPAEAAFARVGPGRSLMHACHGPVLSPDLTNPLAQRLRNGLQAAFPDLRVPRAGREAFAIDPRQGHMWNAGVVGLHEAQAPLLHEALALSDALYPVLKDGIEEQLALSLVLQQSTELRPAEDIVEHYWNKWPIPGLGYSPRDYIHRQLQRFFAAHGGASFEQLRAAAGAFTPRRFRRPWWLKALQAFSRRSG
;
A
#
# COMPACT_ATOMS: atom_id res chain seq x y z
N MET A 1 20.89 4.93 -1.02
CA MET A 1 20.55 3.65 -0.33
C MET A 1 19.15 3.23 -0.76
N LYS A 2 18.89 1.91 -0.92
CA LYS A 2 17.57 1.36 -1.27
C LYS A 2 16.94 0.73 -0.03
N ARG A 3 15.64 1.00 0.24
CA ARG A 3 14.96 0.53 1.44
C ARG A 3 13.53 0.08 1.15
N LEU A 4 13.17 -1.12 1.59
CA LEU A 4 11.78 -1.57 1.70
C LEU A 4 11.26 -1.20 3.09
N LEU A 5 10.05 -0.65 3.16
CA LEU A 5 9.43 -0.21 4.40
C LEU A 5 8.08 -0.90 4.60
N TYR A 6 7.89 -1.45 5.79
CA TYR A 6 6.62 -1.96 6.29
C TYR A 6 6.21 -1.20 7.55
N ILE A 7 4.93 -0.89 7.69
CA ILE A 7 4.38 -0.22 8.88
C ILE A 7 3.23 -1.07 9.40
N LEU A 8 3.42 -1.63 10.60
CA LEU A 8 2.44 -2.51 11.24
C LEU A 8 2.18 -2.03 12.66
N PHE A 9 0.93 -1.92 13.04
CA PHE A 9 0.55 -1.58 14.42
C PHE A 9 -0.80 -2.19 14.79
N GLY A 10 -1.07 -2.29 16.10
CA GLY A 10 -2.31 -2.85 16.65
C GLY A 10 -2.23 -4.35 16.93
N ARG A 11 -1.03 -4.97 16.85
CA ARG A 11 -0.77 -6.38 17.21
C ARG A 11 -1.71 -7.38 16.54
N ILE A 12 -2.02 -7.14 15.27
CA ILE A 12 -2.93 -8.00 14.50
C ILE A 12 -2.11 -9.16 13.89
N PRO A 13 -2.32 -10.42 14.32
CA PRO A 13 -1.44 -11.54 13.97
C PRO A 13 -1.29 -11.80 12.47
N HIS A 14 -2.32 -11.55 11.66
CA HIS A 14 -2.22 -11.77 10.24
C HIS A 14 -1.36 -10.73 9.52
N TYR A 15 -1.22 -9.51 10.05
CA TYR A 15 -0.35 -8.50 9.45
C TYR A 15 1.12 -8.89 9.55
N SER A 16 1.57 -9.43 10.68
CA SER A 16 2.94 -9.91 10.82
C SER A 16 3.22 -11.12 9.93
N LEU A 17 2.25 -12.03 9.79
CA LEU A 17 2.34 -13.18 8.89
C LEU A 17 2.51 -12.74 7.43
N GLU A 18 1.68 -11.80 6.98
CA GLU A 18 1.72 -11.23 5.64
C GLU A 18 3.03 -10.50 5.37
N ALA A 19 3.42 -9.58 6.26
CA ALA A 19 4.66 -8.81 6.13
C ALA A 19 5.90 -9.72 6.07
N ARG A 20 5.95 -10.75 6.91
CA ARG A 20 7.03 -11.75 6.88
C ARG A 20 7.12 -12.41 5.52
N TYR A 21 6.01 -12.85 4.95
CA TYR A 21 6.04 -13.44 3.62
C TYR A 21 6.39 -12.43 2.54
N SER A 22 5.88 -11.22 2.61
CA SER A 22 6.24 -10.13 1.68
C SER A 22 7.76 -9.88 1.68
N ILE A 23 8.39 -9.80 2.86
CA ILE A 23 9.84 -9.65 3.02
C ILE A 23 10.59 -10.83 2.39
N LEU A 24 10.19 -12.07 2.69
CA LEU A 24 10.81 -13.27 2.10
C LEU A 24 10.71 -13.25 0.57
N SER A 25 9.56 -12.84 0.03
CA SER A 25 9.34 -12.76 -1.40
C SER A 25 10.24 -11.73 -2.10
N ALA A 26 10.53 -10.62 -1.41
CA ALA A 26 11.46 -9.60 -1.91
C ALA A 26 12.92 -10.10 -1.92
N LEU A 27 13.31 -10.83 -0.88
CA LEU A 27 14.69 -11.24 -0.64
C LEU A 27 15.06 -12.64 -1.18
N ARG A 28 14.08 -13.37 -1.75
CA ARG A 28 14.30 -14.72 -2.29
C ARG A 28 15.16 -14.78 -3.56
N TRP A 29 15.29 -13.67 -4.27
CA TRP A 29 15.99 -13.63 -5.55
C TRP A 29 17.49 -13.74 -5.37
N PRO A 30 18.21 -14.47 -6.28
CA PRO A 30 19.66 -14.59 -6.20
C PRO A 30 20.35 -13.25 -6.25
N ALA A 31 21.47 -13.13 -5.56
CA ALA A 31 22.24 -11.91 -5.48
C ALA A 31 22.78 -11.48 -6.86
N GLY A 32 22.09 -10.51 -7.45
CA GLY A 32 22.54 -9.73 -8.61
C GLY A 32 22.33 -8.23 -8.37
N GLY A 33 21.74 -7.86 -7.23
CA GLY A 33 21.38 -6.50 -6.84
C GLY A 33 20.79 -6.39 -5.44
N ALA A 34 20.27 -7.49 -4.86
CA ALA A 34 19.60 -7.48 -3.55
C ALA A 34 20.51 -7.15 -2.35
N GLN A 35 21.83 -7.18 -2.51
CA GLN A 35 22.79 -6.94 -1.41
C GLN A 35 22.73 -5.49 -0.88
N ASP A 36 22.20 -4.54 -1.65
CA ASP A 36 22.10 -3.12 -1.26
C ASP A 36 20.70 -2.73 -0.77
N ILE A 37 19.75 -3.67 -0.68
CA ILE A 37 18.38 -3.39 -0.22
C ILE A 37 18.28 -3.69 1.27
N ARG A 38 18.00 -2.66 2.06
CA ARG A 38 17.64 -2.81 3.47
C ARG A 38 16.13 -2.96 3.63
N VAL A 39 15.71 -3.69 4.64
CA VAL A 39 14.31 -3.82 5.03
C VAL A 39 14.12 -3.15 6.39
N SER A 40 13.13 -2.30 6.52
CA SER A 40 12.74 -1.69 7.78
C SER A 40 11.29 -2.02 8.11
N VAL A 41 11.05 -2.29 9.38
CA VAL A 41 9.72 -2.54 9.93
C VAL A 41 9.46 -1.57 11.07
N ILE A 42 8.49 -0.69 10.88
CA ILE A 42 7.98 0.22 11.93
C ILE A 42 6.79 -0.49 12.57
N THR A 43 6.89 -0.80 13.88
CA THR A 43 5.88 -1.65 14.53
C THR A 43 5.78 -1.39 16.04
N ASP A 44 4.63 -1.71 16.63
CA ASP A 44 4.41 -1.82 18.07
C ASP A 44 4.59 -3.25 18.63
N ASP A 45 4.85 -4.22 17.74
CA ASP A 45 5.13 -5.62 18.09
C ASP A 45 6.36 -6.14 17.35
N PRO A 46 7.57 -6.07 17.97
CA PRO A 46 8.81 -6.51 17.32
C PRO A 46 8.99 -8.03 17.29
N GLU A 47 8.27 -8.79 18.14
CA GLU A 47 8.48 -10.23 18.33
C GLU A 47 8.49 -11.06 17.04
N PRO A 48 7.57 -10.83 16.07
CA PRO A 48 7.57 -11.59 14.83
C PRO A 48 8.83 -11.44 13.96
N PHE A 49 9.64 -10.40 14.23
CA PHE A 49 10.81 -10.01 13.43
C PHE A 49 12.12 -10.05 14.20
N ARG A 50 12.13 -10.52 15.47
CA ARG A 50 13.29 -10.48 16.38
C ARG A 50 14.57 -11.01 15.75
N ASP A 51 14.51 -12.15 15.07
CA ASP A 51 15.66 -12.84 14.46
C ASP A 51 15.75 -12.63 12.94
N TRP A 52 15.08 -11.58 12.43
CA TRP A 52 15.09 -11.26 11.03
C TRP A 52 16.11 -10.16 10.71
N PRO A 53 16.78 -10.20 9.53
CA PRO A 53 17.73 -9.18 9.12
C PRO A 53 17.01 -7.90 8.67
N VAL A 54 16.26 -7.29 9.59
CA VAL A 54 15.47 -6.06 9.36
C VAL A 54 15.82 -5.00 10.40
N ASP A 55 15.78 -3.74 10.00
CA ASP A 55 15.89 -2.60 10.90
C ASP A 55 14.52 -2.39 11.58
N LEU A 56 14.44 -2.61 12.89
CA LEU A 56 13.20 -2.41 13.66
C LEU A 56 13.12 -1.00 14.22
N VAL A 57 12.00 -0.33 14.00
CA VAL A 57 11.64 0.94 14.63
C VAL A 57 10.39 0.70 15.47
N LEU A 58 10.55 0.85 16.79
CA LEU A 58 9.45 0.60 17.72
C LEU A 58 8.56 1.83 17.84
N LEU A 59 7.25 1.63 17.72
CA LEU A 59 6.24 2.65 17.98
C LEU A 59 5.64 2.43 19.37
N SER A 60 5.66 3.47 20.18
CA SER A 60 4.86 3.52 21.42
C SER A 60 3.38 3.81 21.08
N GLU A 61 2.48 3.50 22.02
CA GLU A 61 1.06 3.85 21.88
C GLU A 61 0.86 5.37 21.72
N ASP A 62 1.69 6.20 22.39
CA ASP A 62 1.65 7.65 22.26
C ASP A 62 2.03 8.11 20.84
N GLN A 63 3.08 7.52 20.28
CA GLN A 63 3.48 7.80 18.91
C GLN A 63 2.40 7.38 17.90
N ILE A 64 1.78 6.22 18.09
CA ILE A 64 0.67 5.78 17.23
C ILE A 64 -0.50 6.78 17.31
N ARG A 65 -0.88 7.24 18.52
CA ARG A 65 -1.90 8.28 18.69
C ARG A 65 -1.53 9.58 17.99
N GLN A 66 -0.29 10.03 18.16
CA GLN A 66 0.23 11.24 17.49
C GLN A 66 0.19 11.10 15.97
N TRP A 67 0.61 9.94 15.43
CA TRP A 67 0.63 9.70 13.99
C TRP A 67 -0.77 9.59 13.39
N ARG A 68 -1.76 9.12 14.16
CA ARG A 68 -3.16 9.12 13.76
C ARG A 68 -3.79 10.50 13.70
N GLY A 69 -3.18 11.49 14.36
CA GLY A 69 -3.66 12.88 14.38
C GLY A 69 -4.93 13.08 15.21
N PRO A 70 -5.48 14.31 15.18
CA PRO A 70 -6.62 14.70 16.02
C PRO A 70 -7.88 13.91 15.73
N ASP A 71 -8.10 13.49 14.49
CA ASP A 71 -9.26 12.72 14.07
C ASP A 71 -9.12 11.21 14.25
N ASN A 72 -8.00 10.75 14.85
CA ASN A 72 -7.67 9.33 15.07
C ASN A 72 -7.73 8.50 13.78
N PHE A 73 -7.27 9.08 12.66
CA PHE A 73 -7.29 8.43 11.35
C PHE A 73 -6.17 7.39 11.20
N ALA A 74 -6.53 6.11 11.16
CA ALA A 74 -5.56 5.03 11.18
C ALA A 74 -4.62 5.04 9.96
N TRP A 75 -5.12 5.35 8.76
CA TRP A 75 -4.34 5.36 7.52
C TRP A 75 -3.37 6.54 7.42
N ARG A 76 -3.59 7.59 8.23
CA ARG A 76 -2.65 8.72 8.37
C ARG A 76 -1.25 8.26 8.77
N VAL A 77 -1.17 7.20 9.56
CA VAL A 77 0.09 6.58 10.01
C VAL A 77 0.99 6.19 8.84
N LYS A 78 0.43 5.79 7.70
CA LYS A 78 1.20 5.48 6.48
C LYS A 78 1.98 6.70 5.99
N ILE A 79 1.32 7.83 5.81
CA ILE A 79 1.99 9.05 5.29
C ILE A 79 3.03 9.56 6.30
N VAL A 80 2.68 9.61 7.59
CA VAL A 80 3.61 10.06 8.64
C VAL A 80 4.83 9.13 8.73
N GLY A 81 4.61 7.82 8.63
CA GLY A 81 5.71 6.85 8.61
C GLY A 81 6.61 6.95 7.37
N LEU A 82 6.03 7.28 6.20
CA LEU A 82 6.80 7.59 4.99
C LEU A 82 7.67 8.83 5.16
N ILE A 83 7.12 9.91 5.73
CA ILE A 83 7.86 11.13 6.06
C ILE A 83 9.03 10.79 6.98
N HIS A 84 8.72 10.14 8.12
CA HIS A 84 9.73 9.74 9.10
C HIS A 84 10.86 8.92 8.47
N ALA A 85 10.51 7.95 7.63
CA ALA A 85 11.47 7.06 6.98
C ALA A 85 12.39 7.80 6.00
N LEU A 86 11.85 8.69 5.16
CA LEU A 86 12.65 9.46 4.21
C LEU A 86 13.53 10.50 4.89
N GLU A 87 13.04 11.16 5.95
CA GLU A 87 13.82 12.13 6.72
C GLU A 87 14.96 11.47 7.50
N GLN A 88 14.70 10.26 8.03
CA GLN A 88 15.70 9.53 8.81
C GLN A 88 16.77 8.87 7.95
N TRP A 89 16.40 8.29 6.80
CA TRP A 89 17.32 7.41 6.06
C TRP A 89 17.70 7.93 4.66
N GLY A 90 16.92 8.80 4.10
CA GLY A 90 17.12 9.29 2.74
C GLY A 90 17.09 8.20 1.67
N GLY A 91 17.58 8.54 0.46
CA GLY A 91 17.69 7.63 -0.67
C GLY A 91 16.36 7.24 -1.33
N ALA A 92 16.29 6.01 -1.84
CA ALA A 92 15.09 5.46 -2.46
C ALA A 92 14.35 4.52 -1.49
N LEU A 93 13.07 4.78 -1.26
CA LEU A 93 12.20 4.06 -0.35
C LEU A 93 11.03 3.43 -1.13
N ILE A 94 10.69 2.18 -0.84
CA ILE A 94 9.44 1.55 -1.29
C ILE A 94 8.69 1.04 -0.07
N TYR A 95 7.55 1.66 0.21
CA TYR A 95 6.58 1.19 1.19
C TYR A 95 5.72 0.09 0.58
N LEU A 96 5.38 -0.89 1.41
CA LEU A 96 4.50 -2.01 1.05
C LEU A 96 3.45 -2.23 2.15
N ASP A 97 2.19 -2.34 1.76
CA ASP A 97 1.17 -2.92 2.62
C ASP A 97 1.53 -4.38 2.91
N THR A 98 1.10 -4.90 4.05
CA THR A 98 1.46 -6.27 4.47
C THR A 98 0.98 -7.34 3.50
N ASP A 99 -0.20 -7.13 2.91
CA ASP A 99 -0.86 -8.04 1.98
C ASP A 99 -0.33 -7.92 0.54
N THR A 100 1.01 -7.90 0.43
CA THR A 100 1.74 -7.86 -0.85
C THR A 100 2.74 -9.03 -0.96
N TRP A 101 3.20 -9.32 -2.18
CA TRP A 101 4.42 -10.09 -2.42
C TRP A 101 5.07 -9.72 -3.74
N PHE A 102 6.38 -9.89 -3.82
CA PHE A 102 7.13 -9.64 -5.04
C PHE A 102 7.00 -10.81 -6.02
N ALA A 103 6.49 -10.53 -7.21
CA ALA A 103 6.43 -11.43 -8.34
C ALA A 103 7.68 -11.34 -9.23
N GLN A 104 8.43 -10.24 -9.12
CA GLN A 104 9.71 -9.98 -9.78
C GLN A 104 10.74 -9.47 -8.76
N PRO A 105 12.04 -9.41 -9.09
CA PRO A 105 13.07 -8.84 -8.22
C PRO A 105 12.71 -7.41 -7.78
N ALA A 106 12.96 -7.09 -6.51
CA ALA A 106 12.67 -5.77 -5.95
C ALA A 106 13.43 -4.63 -6.66
N GLU A 107 14.58 -4.93 -7.26
CA GLU A 107 15.37 -4.01 -8.08
C GLU A 107 14.57 -3.43 -9.24
N ALA A 108 13.65 -4.21 -9.83
CA ALA A 108 12.78 -3.73 -10.90
C ALA A 108 11.87 -2.59 -10.43
N ALA A 109 11.41 -2.64 -9.18
CA ALA A 109 10.64 -1.56 -8.58
C ALA A 109 11.52 -0.33 -8.28
N PHE A 110 12.70 -0.54 -7.71
CA PHE A 110 13.65 0.55 -7.45
C PHE A 110 14.13 1.25 -8.72
N ALA A 111 14.22 0.55 -9.85
CA ALA A 111 14.56 1.17 -11.14
C ALA A 111 13.53 2.22 -11.61
N ARG A 112 12.29 2.15 -11.09
CA ARG A 112 11.21 3.11 -11.39
C ARG A 112 11.20 4.31 -10.43
N VAL A 113 12.00 4.30 -9.36
CA VAL A 113 12.07 5.34 -8.33
C VAL A 113 13.32 6.20 -8.53
N GLY A 114 13.18 7.51 -8.39
CA GLY A 114 14.31 8.45 -8.49
C GLY A 114 13.85 9.91 -8.36
N PRO A 115 14.76 10.88 -8.46
CA PRO A 115 14.37 12.29 -8.50
C PRO A 115 13.32 12.54 -9.59
N GLY A 116 12.16 13.09 -9.23
CA GLY A 116 11.04 13.34 -10.15
C GLY A 116 10.27 12.09 -10.62
N ARG A 117 10.60 10.90 -10.13
CA ARG A 117 9.90 9.64 -10.45
C ARG A 117 9.44 8.94 -9.19
N SER A 118 8.16 8.61 -9.14
CA SER A 118 7.53 7.87 -8.04
C SER A 118 6.79 6.64 -8.53
N LEU A 119 6.42 5.77 -7.60
CA LEU A 119 5.78 4.49 -7.86
C LEU A 119 4.53 4.35 -7.01
N MET A 120 3.41 3.88 -7.59
CA MET A 120 2.27 3.34 -6.85
C MET A 120 1.83 2.02 -7.45
N HIS A 121 1.00 1.23 -6.71
CA HIS A 121 0.69 -0.14 -7.13
C HIS A 121 0.02 -0.19 -8.49
N ALA A 122 -1.22 0.29 -8.60
CA ALA A 122 -2.02 0.22 -9.83
C ALA A 122 -2.93 1.43 -9.98
N CYS A 123 -3.20 1.84 -11.20
CA CYS A 123 -4.18 2.88 -11.51
C CYS A 123 -5.60 2.29 -11.50
N HIS A 124 -6.48 2.84 -10.66
CA HIS A 124 -7.89 2.43 -10.56
C HIS A 124 -8.85 3.27 -11.42
N GLY A 125 -8.33 4.23 -12.15
CA GLY A 125 -9.12 5.11 -13.03
C GLY A 125 -9.39 6.49 -12.43
N PRO A 126 -10.25 7.30 -13.09
CA PRO A 126 -10.44 8.69 -12.73
C PRO A 126 -11.07 8.87 -11.34
N VAL A 127 -10.55 9.80 -10.54
CA VAL A 127 -11.09 10.19 -9.23
C VAL A 127 -12.49 10.76 -9.38
N LEU A 128 -12.68 11.64 -10.35
CA LEU A 128 -13.99 12.23 -10.68
C LEU A 128 -14.59 11.48 -11.88
N SER A 129 -15.05 10.24 -11.65
CA SER A 129 -15.74 9.48 -12.68
C SER A 129 -16.96 10.22 -13.21
N PRO A 130 -17.21 10.22 -14.53
CA PRO A 130 -18.45 10.71 -15.11
C PRO A 130 -19.66 9.83 -14.75
N ASP A 131 -19.42 8.59 -14.34
CA ASP A 131 -20.49 7.67 -13.91
C ASP A 131 -20.97 8.04 -12.50
N LEU A 132 -22.02 8.88 -12.46
CA LEU A 132 -22.67 9.30 -11.23
C LEU A 132 -23.55 8.21 -10.60
N THR A 133 -23.72 7.06 -11.23
CA THR A 133 -24.43 5.92 -10.62
C THR A 133 -23.56 5.17 -9.62
N ASN A 134 -22.22 5.37 -9.66
CA ASN A 134 -21.31 4.80 -8.70
C ASN A 134 -21.32 5.59 -7.37
N PRO A 135 -21.78 5.00 -6.25
CA PRO A 135 -21.87 5.70 -4.97
C PRO A 135 -20.52 6.21 -4.45
N LEU A 136 -19.42 5.50 -4.71
CA LEU A 136 -18.08 5.94 -4.33
C LEU A 136 -17.66 7.18 -5.12
N ALA A 137 -17.89 7.19 -6.43
CA ALA A 137 -17.58 8.34 -7.28
C ALA A 137 -18.38 9.59 -6.85
N GLN A 138 -19.65 9.42 -6.47
CA GLN A 138 -20.45 10.52 -5.92
C GLN A 138 -19.88 11.05 -4.60
N ARG A 139 -19.53 10.15 -3.66
CA ARG A 139 -18.95 10.56 -2.36
C ARG A 139 -17.63 11.28 -2.54
N LEU A 140 -16.73 10.77 -3.39
CA LEU A 140 -15.46 11.42 -3.70
C LEU A 140 -15.67 12.82 -4.27
N ARG A 141 -16.59 12.96 -5.24
CA ARG A 141 -16.91 14.26 -5.83
C ARG A 141 -17.44 15.23 -4.77
N ASN A 142 -18.42 14.81 -3.97
CA ASN A 142 -19.02 15.65 -2.95
C ASN A 142 -18.01 16.03 -1.87
N GLY A 143 -17.18 15.09 -1.41
CA GLY A 143 -16.14 15.33 -0.43
C GLY A 143 -15.06 16.29 -0.94
N LEU A 144 -14.60 16.10 -2.18
CA LEU A 144 -13.63 17.02 -2.79
C LEU A 144 -14.20 18.42 -2.98
N GLN A 145 -15.46 18.55 -3.39
CA GLN A 145 -16.13 19.86 -3.52
C GLN A 145 -16.38 20.52 -2.17
N ALA A 146 -16.68 19.74 -1.12
CA ALA A 146 -16.85 20.26 0.24
C ALA A 146 -15.52 20.75 0.83
N ALA A 147 -14.43 20.00 0.63
CA ALA A 147 -13.11 20.39 1.11
C ALA A 147 -12.48 21.52 0.26
N PHE A 148 -12.74 21.52 -1.04
CA PHE A 148 -12.15 22.42 -2.02
C PHE A 148 -13.23 22.86 -3.04
N PRO A 149 -14.02 23.91 -2.75
CA PRO A 149 -15.15 24.33 -3.61
C PRO A 149 -14.78 24.54 -5.08
N ASP A 150 -13.59 25.09 -5.33
CA ASP A 150 -13.06 25.35 -6.68
C ASP A 150 -12.26 24.17 -7.25
N LEU A 151 -12.27 23.01 -6.57
CA LEU A 151 -11.43 21.84 -6.89
C LEU A 151 -9.94 22.22 -7.03
N ARG A 152 -9.49 23.22 -6.26
CA ARG A 152 -8.09 23.66 -6.19
C ARG A 152 -7.50 23.25 -4.84
N VAL A 153 -6.50 22.38 -4.89
CA VAL A 153 -5.79 21.92 -3.69
C VAL A 153 -4.68 22.91 -3.36
N PRO A 154 -4.71 23.53 -2.18
CA PRO A 154 -3.65 24.42 -1.75
C PRO A 154 -2.35 23.65 -1.53
N ARG A 155 -1.21 24.28 -1.81
CA ARG A 155 0.13 23.71 -1.61
C ARG A 155 0.98 24.68 -0.81
N ALA A 156 1.74 24.16 0.16
CA ALA A 156 2.64 24.99 0.95
C ALA A 156 3.74 25.57 0.08
N GLY A 157 3.81 26.91 -0.02
CA GLY A 157 4.86 27.61 -0.77
C GLY A 157 4.85 27.41 -2.29
N ARG A 158 3.76 26.87 -2.86
CA ARG A 158 3.57 26.63 -4.29
C ARG A 158 2.19 27.06 -4.75
N GLU A 159 2.02 27.21 -6.08
CA GLU A 159 0.70 27.45 -6.65
C GLU A 159 -0.24 26.23 -6.41
N ALA A 160 -1.50 26.51 -6.01
CA ALA A 160 -2.54 25.49 -5.87
C ALA A 160 -2.77 24.77 -7.20
N PHE A 161 -2.85 23.46 -7.19
CA PHE A 161 -3.19 22.71 -8.40
C PHE A 161 -4.69 22.45 -8.50
N ALA A 162 -5.22 22.49 -9.71
CA ALA A 162 -6.59 22.09 -9.99
C ALA A 162 -6.69 20.57 -10.09
N ILE A 163 -7.73 19.98 -9.47
CA ILE A 163 -8.08 18.58 -9.70
C ILE A 163 -8.79 18.52 -11.06
N ASP A 164 -8.07 18.17 -12.11
CA ASP A 164 -8.68 17.92 -13.41
C ASP A 164 -9.42 16.56 -13.37
N PRO A 165 -10.76 16.56 -13.57
CA PRO A 165 -11.54 15.32 -13.59
C PRO A 165 -11.07 14.30 -14.63
N ARG A 166 -10.38 14.74 -15.67
CA ARG A 166 -9.89 13.90 -16.76
C ARG A 166 -8.49 13.35 -16.53
N GLN A 167 -7.69 14.01 -15.67
CA GLN A 167 -6.30 13.68 -15.40
C GLN A 167 -6.07 13.17 -13.98
N GLY A 168 -6.94 13.52 -13.02
CA GLY A 168 -6.87 13.03 -11.64
C GLY A 168 -7.30 11.56 -11.57
N HIS A 169 -6.34 10.65 -11.38
CA HIS A 169 -6.61 9.22 -11.22
C HIS A 169 -6.38 8.78 -9.78
N MET A 170 -7.19 7.83 -9.33
CA MET A 170 -6.97 7.10 -8.10
C MET A 170 -5.95 5.99 -8.35
N TRP A 171 -4.89 5.98 -7.57
CA TRP A 171 -3.87 4.96 -7.57
C TRP A 171 -3.93 4.17 -6.27
N ASN A 172 -3.76 2.86 -6.34
CA ASN A 172 -3.70 2.02 -5.16
C ASN A 172 -2.39 2.26 -4.40
N ALA A 173 -2.49 2.59 -3.10
CA ALA A 173 -1.37 2.93 -2.22
C ALA A 173 -0.81 1.74 -1.43
N GLY A 174 -1.11 0.50 -1.83
CA GLY A 174 -0.49 -0.70 -1.24
C GLY A 174 0.99 -0.86 -1.56
N VAL A 175 1.47 -0.15 -2.58
CA VAL A 175 2.89 0.07 -2.88
C VAL A 175 3.08 1.56 -3.14
N VAL A 176 4.05 2.18 -2.45
CA VAL A 176 4.42 3.59 -2.67
C VAL A 176 5.94 3.70 -2.72
N GLY A 177 6.49 4.03 -3.88
CA GLY A 177 7.93 4.20 -4.08
C GLY A 177 8.31 5.66 -4.26
N LEU A 178 9.27 6.13 -3.46
CA LEU A 178 9.68 7.52 -3.37
C LEU A 178 11.20 7.64 -3.26
N HIS A 179 11.74 8.73 -3.75
CA HIS A 179 13.11 9.18 -3.51
C HIS A 179 13.11 10.31 -2.47
N GLU A 180 14.19 10.53 -1.74
CA GLU A 180 14.30 11.60 -0.74
C GLU A 180 13.91 13.00 -1.29
N ALA A 181 14.13 13.24 -2.56
CA ALA A 181 13.71 14.48 -3.22
C ALA A 181 12.19 14.71 -3.20
N GLN A 182 11.37 13.68 -2.96
CA GLN A 182 9.92 13.81 -2.85
C GLN A 182 9.42 13.95 -1.40
N ALA A 183 10.31 14.01 -0.38
CA ALA A 183 9.89 14.21 1.01
C ALA A 183 8.95 15.42 1.20
N PRO A 184 9.18 16.60 0.55
CA PRO A 184 8.25 17.72 0.65
C PRO A 184 6.83 17.42 0.12
N LEU A 185 6.69 16.52 -0.87
CA LEU A 185 5.40 16.13 -1.42
C LEU A 185 4.57 15.32 -0.42
N LEU A 186 5.22 14.59 0.48
CA LEU A 186 4.51 13.85 1.54
C LEU A 186 3.85 14.78 2.55
N HIS A 187 4.45 15.91 2.87
CA HIS A 187 3.82 16.91 3.72
C HIS A 187 2.60 17.54 3.04
N GLU A 188 2.65 17.76 1.71
CA GLU A 188 1.49 18.18 0.94
C GLU A 188 0.39 17.10 0.94
N ALA A 189 0.76 15.84 0.74
CA ALA A 189 -0.18 14.72 0.79
C ALA A 189 -0.80 14.54 2.19
N LEU A 190 -0.02 14.74 3.26
CA LEU A 190 -0.51 14.70 4.63
C LEU A 190 -1.54 15.80 4.88
N ALA A 191 -1.23 17.04 4.51
CA ALA A 191 -2.14 18.16 4.67
C ALA A 191 -3.43 17.95 3.87
N LEU A 192 -3.35 17.42 2.66
CA LEU A 192 -4.51 17.08 1.84
C LEU A 192 -5.36 15.96 2.46
N SER A 193 -4.71 14.90 2.96
CA SER A 193 -5.37 13.80 3.65
C SER A 193 -6.10 14.28 4.92
N ASP A 194 -5.46 15.14 5.71
CA ASP A 194 -6.02 15.73 6.93
C ASP A 194 -7.23 16.66 6.61
N ALA A 195 -7.22 17.37 5.48
CA ALA A 195 -8.35 18.19 5.03
C ALA A 195 -9.51 17.33 4.49
N LEU A 196 -9.24 16.19 3.88
CA LEU A 196 -10.27 15.33 3.29
C LEU A 196 -10.96 14.44 4.32
N TYR A 197 -10.26 13.96 5.33
CA TYR A 197 -10.78 12.97 6.26
C TYR A 197 -12.03 13.41 7.01
N PRO A 198 -12.15 14.66 7.54
CA PRO A 198 -13.37 15.10 8.22
C PRO A 198 -14.64 15.04 7.36
N VAL A 199 -14.51 15.16 6.04
CA VAL A 199 -15.65 15.21 5.10
C VAL A 199 -15.94 13.86 4.43
N LEU A 200 -14.92 13.01 4.19
CA LEU A 200 -15.11 11.72 3.52
C LEU A 200 -15.32 10.57 4.51
N LYS A 201 -14.45 10.40 5.49
CA LYS A 201 -14.46 9.32 6.51
C LYS A 201 -14.59 7.91 5.92
N ASP A 202 -13.99 7.70 4.75
CA ASP A 202 -14.06 6.45 3.98
C ASP A 202 -12.84 5.52 4.18
N GLY A 203 -11.73 6.05 4.73
CA GLY A 203 -10.46 5.33 4.89
C GLY A 203 -9.64 5.24 3.61
N ILE A 204 -9.95 6.05 2.59
CA ILE A 204 -9.21 6.12 1.32
C ILE A 204 -8.51 7.47 1.11
N GLU A 205 -8.61 8.37 2.09
CA GLU A 205 -8.15 9.75 1.99
C GLU A 205 -6.64 9.82 1.82
N GLU A 206 -5.89 8.95 2.51
CA GLU A 206 -4.44 8.88 2.35
C GLU A 206 -4.05 8.42 0.94
N GLN A 207 -4.77 7.43 0.41
CA GLN A 207 -4.57 6.93 -0.95
C GLN A 207 -4.90 8.00 -1.99
N LEU A 208 -6.02 8.72 -1.79
CA LEU A 208 -6.44 9.82 -2.65
C LEU A 208 -5.42 10.96 -2.63
N ALA A 209 -4.97 11.36 -1.43
CA ALA A 209 -3.99 12.41 -1.27
C ALA A 209 -2.64 12.09 -1.94
N LEU A 210 -2.10 10.88 -1.70
CA LEU A 210 -0.89 10.41 -2.36
C LEU A 210 -1.07 10.37 -3.89
N SER A 211 -2.21 9.86 -4.38
CA SER A 211 -2.51 9.80 -5.81
C SER A 211 -2.48 11.18 -6.46
N LEU A 212 -3.18 12.15 -5.88
CA LEU A 212 -3.31 13.48 -6.46
C LEU A 212 -1.98 14.25 -6.42
N VAL A 213 -1.25 14.19 -5.31
CA VAL A 213 0.00 14.92 -5.15
C VAL A 213 1.12 14.34 -6.01
N LEU A 214 1.27 13.01 -6.03
CA LEU A 214 2.36 12.37 -6.76
C LEU A 214 2.18 12.47 -8.27
N GLN A 215 0.99 12.24 -8.81
CA GLN A 215 0.77 12.33 -10.25
C GLN A 215 0.89 13.75 -10.81
N GLN A 216 0.67 14.78 -10.00
CA GLN A 216 0.85 16.18 -10.39
C GLN A 216 2.32 16.65 -10.32
N SER A 217 3.14 15.96 -9.54
CA SER A 217 4.48 16.43 -9.18
C SER A 217 5.61 15.55 -9.66
N THR A 218 5.30 14.33 -10.11
CA THR A 218 6.28 13.33 -10.52
C THR A 218 5.80 12.54 -11.74
N GLU A 219 6.73 11.85 -12.40
CA GLU A 219 6.40 10.78 -13.32
C GLU A 219 5.98 9.54 -12.50
N LEU A 220 4.67 9.36 -12.32
CA LEU A 220 4.12 8.28 -11.51
C LEU A 220 4.04 6.98 -12.35
N ARG A 221 4.70 5.91 -11.86
CA ARG A 221 4.80 4.62 -12.52
C ARG A 221 4.00 3.54 -11.76
N PRO A 222 3.39 2.56 -12.46
CA PRO A 222 2.75 1.41 -11.82
C PRO A 222 3.77 0.41 -11.28
N ALA A 223 3.34 -0.42 -10.29
CA ALA A 223 4.11 -1.53 -9.73
C ALA A 223 3.40 -2.88 -9.86
N GLU A 224 2.20 -2.94 -10.43
CA GLU A 224 1.34 -4.14 -10.46
C GLU A 224 1.93 -5.34 -11.23
N ASP A 225 2.89 -5.10 -12.10
CA ASP A 225 3.64 -6.14 -12.81
C ASP A 225 4.82 -6.70 -11.98
N ILE A 226 5.22 -6.01 -10.91
CA ILE A 226 6.35 -6.38 -10.04
C ILE A 226 5.87 -6.90 -8.69
N VAL A 227 4.86 -6.24 -8.10
CA VAL A 227 4.31 -6.54 -6.79
C VAL A 227 2.84 -6.91 -6.89
N GLU A 228 2.49 -8.06 -6.38
CA GLU A 228 1.12 -8.47 -6.19
C GLU A 228 0.55 -7.87 -4.91
N HIS A 229 -0.68 -7.33 -4.97
CA HIS A 229 -1.40 -6.81 -3.81
C HIS A 229 -2.78 -7.47 -3.73
N TYR A 230 -3.02 -8.27 -2.67
CA TYR A 230 -4.23 -9.10 -2.53
C TYR A 230 -5.21 -8.54 -1.47
N TRP A 231 -5.36 -7.24 -1.44
CA TRP A 231 -6.17 -6.46 -0.49
C TRP A 231 -7.65 -6.84 -0.39
N ASN A 232 -8.20 -7.58 -1.36
CA ASN A 232 -9.63 -7.85 -1.44
C ASN A 232 -10.10 -8.79 -0.32
N LYS A 233 -10.69 -8.18 0.71
CA LYS A 233 -11.25 -8.84 1.92
C LYS A 233 -12.75 -9.12 1.83
N TRP A 234 -13.40 -8.78 0.73
CA TRP A 234 -14.83 -9.01 0.58
C TRP A 234 -15.11 -10.48 0.33
N PRO A 235 -16.01 -11.12 1.16
CA PRO A 235 -16.36 -12.50 0.96
C PRO A 235 -16.94 -12.76 -0.43
N ILE A 236 -16.54 -13.88 -1.02
CA ILE A 236 -17.09 -14.31 -2.30
C ILE A 236 -18.46 -14.94 -2.04
N PRO A 237 -19.54 -14.48 -2.71
CA PRO A 237 -20.85 -15.06 -2.56
C PRO A 237 -20.83 -16.60 -2.73
N GLY A 238 -21.40 -17.32 -1.77
CA GLY A 238 -21.46 -18.78 -1.77
C GLY A 238 -20.22 -19.51 -1.27
N LEU A 239 -19.11 -18.80 -0.94
CA LEU A 239 -17.90 -19.45 -0.43
C LEU A 239 -17.59 -19.14 1.04
N GLY A 240 -18.16 -18.05 1.60
CA GLY A 240 -17.96 -17.67 3.00
C GLY A 240 -16.53 -17.21 3.36
N TYR A 241 -15.67 -16.98 2.37
CA TYR A 241 -14.31 -16.44 2.55
C TYR A 241 -13.94 -15.48 1.41
N SER A 242 -12.99 -14.59 1.67
CA SER A 242 -12.47 -13.62 0.70
C SER A 242 -11.26 -14.18 -0.08
N PRO A 243 -10.85 -13.54 -1.21
CA PRO A 243 -9.59 -13.84 -1.86
C PRO A 243 -8.38 -13.70 -0.92
N ARG A 244 -8.40 -12.71 -0.01
CA ARG A 244 -7.37 -12.51 1.01
C ARG A 244 -7.30 -13.68 1.98
N ASP A 245 -8.46 -14.16 2.51
CA ASP A 245 -8.50 -15.32 3.41
C ASP A 245 -7.93 -16.58 2.75
N TYR A 246 -8.17 -16.74 1.44
CA TYR A 246 -7.60 -17.84 0.68
C TYR A 246 -6.05 -17.80 0.64
N ILE A 247 -5.47 -16.61 0.48
CA ILE A 247 -4.02 -16.41 0.56
C ILE A 247 -3.53 -16.64 1.99
N HIS A 248 -4.18 -16.07 3.01
CA HIS A 248 -3.82 -16.26 4.41
C HIS A 248 -3.67 -17.72 4.80
N ARG A 249 -4.62 -18.57 4.42
CA ARG A 249 -4.56 -20.02 4.69
C ARG A 249 -3.33 -20.68 4.07
N GLN A 250 -2.88 -20.23 2.91
CA GLN A 250 -1.66 -20.71 2.27
C GLN A 250 -0.41 -20.26 3.02
N LEU A 251 -0.36 -18.98 3.45
CA LEU A 251 0.73 -18.45 4.24
C LEU A 251 0.82 -19.13 5.61
N GLN A 252 -0.31 -19.36 6.29
CA GLN A 252 -0.36 -20.10 7.55
C GLN A 252 0.23 -21.53 7.39
N ARG A 253 -0.15 -22.23 6.33
CA ARG A 253 0.39 -23.56 6.03
C ARG A 253 1.89 -23.50 5.73
N PHE A 254 2.33 -22.50 4.96
CA PHE A 254 3.75 -22.30 4.66
C PHE A 254 4.56 -22.14 5.96
N PHE A 255 4.17 -21.22 6.84
CA PHE A 255 4.90 -21.01 8.10
C PHE A 255 4.77 -22.18 9.07
N ALA A 256 3.62 -22.86 9.13
CA ALA A 256 3.45 -24.05 9.95
C ALA A 256 4.35 -25.21 9.51
N ALA A 257 4.50 -25.42 8.20
CA ALA A 257 5.39 -26.44 7.64
C ALA A 257 6.89 -26.16 7.90
N HIS A 258 7.25 -24.91 8.23
CA HIS A 258 8.61 -24.47 8.48
C HIS A 258 8.79 -23.92 9.90
N GLY A 259 8.00 -24.41 10.87
CA GLY A 259 8.10 -23.98 12.27
C GLY A 259 9.50 -24.21 12.83
N GLY A 260 10.08 -23.19 13.47
CA GLY A 260 11.44 -23.23 14.00
C GLY A 260 12.57 -23.07 12.96
N ALA A 261 12.24 -22.87 11.67
CA ALA A 261 13.25 -22.61 10.64
C ALA A 261 13.86 -21.20 10.81
N SER A 262 15.17 -21.09 10.55
CA SER A 262 15.86 -19.80 10.51
C SER A 262 15.37 -18.93 9.34
N PHE A 263 15.69 -17.63 9.38
CA PHE A 263 15.37 -16.72 8.27
C PHE A 263 15.89 -17.23 6.92
N GLU A 264 17.12 -17.72 6.84
CA GLU A 264 17.72 -18.21 5.60
C GLU A 264 17.00 -19.47 5.06
N GLN A 265 16.58 -20.37 5.95
CA GLN A 265 15.77 -21.54 5.56
C GLN A 265 14.39 -21.13 5.04
N LEU A 266 13.74 -20.17 5.70
CA LEU A 266 12.45 -19.60 5.24
C LEU A 266 12.61 -18.90 3.89
N ARG A 267 13.68 -18.13 3.70
CA ARG A 267 13.97 -17.43 2.44
C ARG A 267 14.17 -18.43 1.29
N ALA A 268 14.94 -19.48 1.52
CA ALA A 268 15.13 -20.54 0.54
C ALA A 268 13.81 -21.25 0.19
N ALA A 269 13.00 -21.59 1.20
CA ALA A 269 11.69 -22.20 1.00
C ALA A 269 10.74 -21.28 0.22
N ALA A 270 10.75 -19.96 0.49
CA ALA A 270 9.96 -18.99 -0.23
C ALA A 270 10.37 -18.86 -1.71
N GLY A 271 11.59 -19.24 -2.07
CA GLY A 271 12.04 -19.33 -3.47
C GLY A 271 11.20 -20.32 -4.31
N ALA A 272 10.79 -21.41 -3.70
CA ALA A 272 9.97 -22.46 -4.34
C ALA A 272 8.44 -22.27 -4.11
N PHE A 273 8.04 -21.32 -3.26
CA PHE A 273 6.66 -21.12 -2.89
C PHE A 273 6.13 -19.78 -3.44
N THR A 274 4.99 -19.83 -4.11
CA THR A 274 4.22 -18.64 -4.49
C THR A 274 2.74 -18.90 -4.16
N PRO A 275 2.08 -18.02 -3.38
CA PRO A 275 0.66 -18.18 -3.09
C PRO A 275 -0.15 -18.22 -4.38
N ARG A 276 -1.08 -19.17 -4.47
CA ARG A 276 -1.97 -19.23 -5.61
C ARG A 276 -3.05 -18.18 -5.47
N ARG A 277 -3.22 -17.35 -6.51
CA ARG A 277 -4.36 -16.43 -6.56
C ARG A 277 -5.67 -17.19 -6.54
N PHE A 278 -6.66 -16.64 -5.86
CA PHE A 278 -8.02 -17.18 -5.96
C PHE A 278 -8.52 -17.00 -7.41
N ARG A 279 -8.82 -18.11 -8.05
CA ARG A 279 -9.50 -18.12 -9.35
C ARG A 279 -10.98 -18.41 -9.11
N ARG A 280 -11.85 -17.46 -9.50
CA ARG A 280 -13.30 -17.69 -9.43
C ARG A 280 -13.65 -18.95 -10.22
N PRO A 281 -14.30 -19.97 -9.61
CA PRO A 281 -14.79 -21.13 -10.36
C PRO A 281 -15.72 -20.68 -11.49
N TRP A 282 -15.71 -21.40 -12.61
CA TRP A 282 -16.50 -21.05 -13.79
C TRP A 282 -18.01 -20.96 -13.49
N TRP A 283 -18.52 -21.79 -12.58
CA TRP A 283 -19.93 -21.78 -12.17
C TRP A 283 -20.36 -20.50 -11.43
N LEU A 284 -19.46 -19.87 -10.68
CA LEU A 284 -19.70 -18.55 -10.07
C LEU A 284 -19.82 -17.46 -11.13
N LYS A 285 -19.03 -17.56 -12.22
CA LYS A 285 -19.15 -16.64 -13.37
C LYS A 285 -20.48 -16.85 -14.08
N ALA A 286 -20.93 -18.08 -14.20
CA ALA A 286 -22.22 -18.42 -14.82
C ALA A 286 -23.40 -17.89 -14.00
N LEU A 287 -23.39 -18.02 -12.66
CA LEU A 287 -24.43 -17.48 -11.79
C LEU A 287 -24.55 -15.94 -11.89
N GLN A 288 -23.42 -15.23 -11.97
CA GLN A 288 -23.45 -13.77 -12.15
C GLN A 288 -23.95 -13.34 -13.53
N ALA A 289 -23.71 -14.13 -14.57
CA ALA A 289 -24.24 -13.88 -15.91
C ALA A 289 -25.77 -14.13 -15.96
N PHE A 290 -26.28 -15.08 -15.19
CA PHE A 290 -27.73 -15.33 -15.06
C PHE A 290 -28.44 -14.21 -14.29
N SER A 291 -27.88 -13.74 -13.17
CA SER A 291 -28.50 -12.68 -12.37
C SER A 291 -28.54 -11.29 -13.09
N ARG A 292 -27.65 -11.06 -14.05
CA ARG A 292 -27.64 -9.85 -14.88
C ARG A 292 -28.64 -9.89 -16.06
N ARG A 293 -29.20 -11.06 -16.39
CA ARG A 293 -30.20 -11.23 -17.45
C ARG A 293 -31.65 -11.25 -16.93
N SER A 294 -31.79 -11.28 -15.60
CA SER A 294 -33.12 -11.39 -14.94
C SER A 294 -33.54 -10.08 -14.24
N GLY A 295 -32.82 -9.00 -14.40
CA GLY A 295 -33.13 -7.64 -13.97
C GLY A 295 -32.92 -6.66 -15.11
#